data_19120c65fad2ed2d2f0cdfc46ce4b2e0
#
_entry.id   19120c65fad2ed2d2f0cdfc46ce4b2e0
#
_cell.length_a   1.000
_cell.length_b   1.000
_cell.length_c   1.000
_cell.angle_alpha   90.00
_cell.angle_beta   90.00
_cell.angle_gamma   90.00
#
_symmetry.space_group_name_H-M   'P 1'
#
loop_
_entity.id
_entity.type
_entity.pdbx_description
1 polymer ?
#
loop_
_entity_poly.entity_id
_entity_poly.type
_entity_poly.pdbx_seq_one_letter_code
_entity_poly.pdbx_strand_id
1 'polypeptide(L)'
;MRQLGAYESQKVKAFADEFIERKKKKNKNENTTGTYETHLRVHIVPFLGSRVAKTLKRRDTMALVDHLIGKPGIESAYYVHQIYKTWRILVNYMIDEDVPLPANIVSRIELPEIEEREKVALSPEQVARLALAMRQVEPRYEILVWIAACAGLREGEAFGLKETSVVWDHDLLYIEEQRQRGKKAKLKTKASYATLPVDHFLIERLSEHLSQFRGPAPVSKAALQKRKQRGYVPPPDEGLIVTTRTGRPLSRSHFNDKWRAAVELAGLPEGTRFHDLKHFYTSRLGADGKYDPKTVQALSRHAEFSETWDTYAHPPVAVQGVKVDTFSGLFGAGGPGAAQAEHGPQQPAEGIDRAAA
;
A
#
# COMPACT_ATOMS: atom_id res chain seq x y z
N MET A 1 24.38 17.31 29.00
CA MET A 1 23.91 18.71 29.11
C MET A 1 24.55 19.51 27.99
N ARG A 2 23.78 19.94 26.98
CA ARG A 2 24.26 20.93 26.00
C ARG A 2 24.26 22.28 26.68
N GLN A 3 25.30 23.11 26.43
CA GLN A 3 25.43 24.43 27.06
C GLN A 3 24.20 25.30 26.74
N LEU A 4 23.57 25.87 27.75
CA LEU A 4 22.59 26.95 27.62
C LEU A 4 23.20 28.07 26.76
N GLY A 5 22.66 28.30 25.59
CA GLY A 5 23.15 29.29 24.60
C GLY A 5 23.53 28.74 23.24
N ALA A 6 23.66 27.41 23.08
CA ALA A 6 24.00 26.76 21.77
C ALA A 6 22.95 26.98 20.67
N TYR A 7 21.74 27.39 21.03
CA TYR A 7 20.62 27.57 20.08
C TYR A 7 20.40 29.00 19.60
N GLU A 8 21.17 29.98 20.12
CA GLU A 8 20.90 31.37 19.85
C GLU A 8 20.95 31.79 18.39
N SER A 9 21.76 31.12 17.58
CA SER A 9 21.87 31.35 16.13
C SER A 9 21.54 30.10 15.27
N GLN A 10 21.10 29.00 15.89
CA GLN A 10 20.90 27.75 15.16
C GLN A 10 19.69 27.86 14.22
N LYS A 11 19.89 27.49 12.97
CA LYS A 11 18.90 27.57 11.91
C LYS A 11 17.99 26.33 11.90
N VAL A 12 16.78 26.49 11.39
CA VAL A 12 15.81 25.38 11.16
C VAL A 12 16.43 24.21 10.40
N LYS A 13 17.29 24.50 9.40
CA LYS A 13 17.98 23.45 8.64
C LYS A 13 18.83 22.55 9.52
N ALA A 14 19.57 23.08 10.48
CA ALA A 14 20.41 22.28 11.36
C ALA A 14 19.58 21.33 12.24
N PHE A 15 18.44 21.81 12.77
CA PHE A 15 17.50 20.96 13.50
C PHE A 15 16.87 19.90 12.61
N ALA A 16 16.55 20.21 11.34
CA ALA A 16 16.01 19.25 10.40
C ALA A 16 17.00 18.12 10.11
N ASP A 17 18.27 18.45 9.87
CA ASP A 17 19.33 17.48 9.62
C ASP A 17 19.53 16.58 10.86
N GLU A 18 19.61 17.16 12.06
CA GLU A 18 19.76 16.45 13.32
C GLU A 18 18.55 15.54 13.64
N PHE A 19 17.34 16.03 13.39
CA PHE A 19 16.11 15.26 13.53
C PHE A 19 16.12 14.00 12.65
N ILE A 20 16.51 14.11 11.37
CA ILE A 20 16.59 12.97 10.47
C ILE A 20 17.63 11.97 10.94
N GLU A 21 18.82 12.41 11.33
CA GLU A 21 19.87 11.53 11.85
C GLU A 21 19.41 10.77 13.12
N ARG A 22 18.73 11.47 14.02
CA ARG A 22 18.14 10.84 15.22
C ARG A 22 17.07 9.80 14.87
N LYS A 23 16.22 10.06 13.85
CA LYS A 23 15.22 9.10 13.38
C LYS A 23 15.86 7.87 12.74
N LYS A 24 16.90 8.04 11.94
CA LYS A 24 17.69 6.95 11.34
C LYS A 24 18.33 6.07 12.43
N LYS A 25 18.98 6.67 13.42
CA LYS A 25 19.62 5.95 14.53
C LYS A 25 18.63 5.16 15.41
N LYS A 26 17.39 5.65 15.57
CA LYS A 26 16.35 4.96 16.34
C LYS A 26 15.66 3.82 15.57
N ASN A 27 16.17 3.46 14.40
CA ASN A 27 15.66 2.36 13.56
C ASN A 27 14.14 2.42 13.31
N LYS A 28 13.57 3.63 13.30
CA LYS A 28 12.16 3.79 12.93
C LYS A 28 12.02 3.57 11.44
N ASN A 29 10.92 2.93 11.09
CA ASN A 29 10.51 2.53 9.74
C ASN A 29 11.11 3.43 8.64
N GLU A 30 11.97 2.86 7.78
CA GLU A 30 12.70 3.59 6.72
C GLU A 30 11.78 4.42 5.83
N ASN A 31 10.56 3.95 5.56
CA ASN A 31 9.59 4.69 4.75
C ASN A 31 9.10 5.96 5.45
N THR A 32 8.83 5.90 6.75
CA THR A 32 8.41 7.07 7.51
C THR A 32 9.53 8.09 7.61
N THR A 33 10.76 7.62 7.86
CA THR A 33 11.93 8.50 7.90
C THR A 33 12.22 9.11 6.53
N GLY A 34 12.12 8.32 5.46
CA GLY A 34 12.28 8.79 4.08
C GLY A 34 11.21 9.80 3.66
N THR A 35 9.97 9.65 4.17
CA THR A 35 8.91 10.65 3.96
C THR A 35 9.25 11.97 4.66
N TYR A 36 9.68 11.92 5.93
CA TYR A 36 10.12 13.13 6.63
C TYR A 36 11.30 13.80 5.92
N GLU A 37 12.30 13.03 5.51
CA GLU A 37 13.48 13.54 4.78
C GLU A 37 13.07 14.23 3.48
N THR A 38 12.13 13.65 2.74
CA THR A 38 11.59 14.25 1.50
C THR A 38 10.85 15.55 1.79
N HIS A 39 9.93 15.57 2.76
CA HIS A 39 9.17 16.76 3.12
C HIS A 39 10.10 17.89 3.60
N LEU A 40 11.09 17.56 4.41
CA LEU A 40 12.06 18.54 4.90
C LEU A 40 12.91 19.09 3.77
N ARG A 41 13.52 18.21 2.96
CA ARG A 41 14.47 18.60 1.92
C ARG A 41 13.82 19.36 0.77
N VAL A 42 12.60 18.97 0.35
CA VAL A 42 11.95 19.49 -0.86
C VAL A 42 11.05 20.69 -0.57
N HIS A 43 10.48 20.75 0.64
CA HIS A 43 9.43 21.72 0.94
C HIS A 43 9.78 22.66 2.10
N ILE A 44 10.18 22.12 3.25
CA ILE A 44 10.31 22.91 4.48
C ILE A 44 11.64 23.66 4.54
N VAL A 45 12.76 22.99 4.32
CA VAL A 45 14.10 23.60 4.38
C VAL A 45 14.33 24.66 3.31
N PRO A 46 13.88 24.50 2.06
CA PRO A 46 13.99 25.59 1.07
C PRO A 46 13.26 26.88 1.49
N PHE A 47 12.18 26.77 2.24
CA PHE A 47 11.36 27.92 2.65
C PHE A 47 11.77 28.49 4.02
N LEU A 48 11.98 27.65 5.03
CA LEU A 48 12.26 28.05 6.42
C LEU A 48 13.68 27.73 6.90
N GLY A 49 14.46 26.96 6.16
CA GLY A 49 15.73 26.41 6.63
C GLY A 49 16.78 27.46 6.99
N SER A 50 16.78 28.63 6.35
CA SER A 50 17.70 29.74 6.65
C SER A 50 17.34 30.55 7.90
N ARG A 51 16.08 30.41 8.40
CA ARG A 51 15.59 31.14 9.57
C ARG A 51 16.26 30.60 10.84
N VAL A 52 16.55 31.52 11.77
CA VAL A 52 16.99 31.16 13.13
C VAL A 52 15.80 30.59 13.89
N ALA A 53 15.92 29.38 14.44
CA ALA A 53 14.78 28.65 15.00
C ALA A 53 14.03 29.44 16.08
N LYS A 54 14.74 30.05 17.04
CA LYS A 54 14.12 30.82 18.13
C LYS A 54 13.33 32.05 17.67
N THR A 55 13.51 32.52 16.43
CA THR A 55 12.80 33.70 15.90
C THR A 55 11.49 33.34 15.22
N LEU A 56 11.20 32.06 15.06
CA LEU A 56 9.98 31.59 14.41
C LEU A 56 8.74 32.02 15.19
N LYS A 57 7.71 32.40 14.43
CA LYS A 57 6.41 32.80 14.93
C LYS A 57 5.30 32.03 14.20
N ARG A 58 4.09 32.06 14.74
CA ARG A 58 2.92 31.42 14.11
C ARG A 58 2.73 31.84 12.65
N ARG A 59 2.98 33.12 12.33
CA ARG A 59 2.92 33.64 10.95
C ARG A 59 3.87 32.93 9.98
N ASP A 60 5.00 32.42 10.43
CA ASP A 60 5.96 31.69 9.58
C ASP A 60 5.42 30.30 9.22
N THR A 61 4.67 29.67 10.13
CA THR A 61 3.94 28.44 9.84
C THR A 61 2.80 28.67 8.84
N MET A 62 2.03 29.76 9.01
CA MET A 62 0.95 30.13 8.07
C MET A 62 1.55 30.38 6.68
N ALA A 63 2.60 31.19 6.59
CA ALA A 63 3.29 31.48 5.33
C ALA A 63 3.84 30.21 4.64
N LEU A 64 4.30 29.22 5.43
CA LEU A 64 4.69 27.91 4.87
C LEU A 64 3.49 27.19 4.23
N VAL A 65 2.32 27.17 4.90
CA VAL A 65 1.11 26.54 4.37
C VAL A 65 0.65 27.25 3.09
N ASP A 66 0.59 28.58 3.10
CA ASP A 66 0.22 29.37 1.92
C ASP A 66 1.18 29.11 0.75
N HIS A 67 2.49 29.05 1.03
CA HIS A 67 3.49 28.68 0.02
C HIS A 67 3.28 27.28 -0.55
N LEU A 68 2.87 26.32 0.27
CA LEU A 68 2.63 24.94 -0.19
C LEU A 68 1.38 24.85 -1.08
N ILE A 69 0.32 25.59 -0.76
CA ILE A 69 -0.93 25.63 -1.55
C ILE A 69 -0.65 26.19 -2.95
N GLY A 70 0.18 27.24 -3.07
CA GLY A 70 0.51 27.85 -4.36
C GLY A 70 1.68 27.18 -5.11
N LYS A 71 2.30 26.13 -4.56
CA LYS A 71 3.51 25.57 -5.13
C LYS A 71 3.20 24.64 -6.30
N PRO A 72 3.77 24.85 -7.51
CA PRO A 72 3.64 23.93 -8.62
C PRO A 72 4.05 22.50 -8.24
N GLY A 73 3.25 21.51 -8.64
CA GLY A 73 3.45 20.10 -8.32
C GLY A 73 2.92 19.66 -6.94
N ILE A 74 2.24 20.55 -6.21
CA ILE A 74 1.43 20.21 -5.03
C ILE A 74 -0.05 20.48 -5.36
N GLU A 75 -0.71 19.47 -5.91
CA GLU A 75 -2.12 19.56 -6.33
C GLU A 75 -3.08 19.02 -5.24
N SER A 76 -2.56 18.27 -4.26
CA SER A 76 -3.37 17.60 -3.25
C SER A 76 -3.34 18.30 -1.91
N ALA A 77 -4.51 18.75 -1.42
CA ALA A 77 -4.70 19.22 -0.06
C ALA A 77 -4.19 18.22 0.99
N TYR A 78 -4.44 16.93 0.76
CA TYR A 78 -3.93 15.86 1.62
C TYR A 78 -2.38 15.89 1.73
N TYR A 79 -1.67 16.17 0.62
CA TYR A 79 -0.21 16.24 0.66
C TYR A 79 0.29 17.46 1.43
N VAL A 80 -0.40 18.61 1.33
CA VAL A 80 -0.13 19.78 2.18
C VAL A 80 -0.24 19.41 3.66
N HIS A 81 -1.30 18.69 4.06
CA HIS A 81 -1.46 18.19 5.44
C HIS A 81 -0.32 17.29 5.88
N GLN A 82 0.19 16.40 5.01
CA GLN A 82 1.32 15.53 5.35
C GLN A 82 2.62 16.32 5.56
N ILE A 83 2.89 17.32 4.74
CA ILE A 83 4.05 18.20 4.90
C ILE A 83 3.90 19.01 6.19
N TYR A 84 2.73 19.60 6.44
CA TYR A 84 2.43 20.32 7.67
C TYR A 84 2.59 19.42 8.92
N LYS A 85 2.13 18.18 8.87
CA LYS A 85 2.34 17.20 9.95
C LYS A 85 3.83 16.98 10.23
N THR A 86 4.66 16.91 9.19
CA THR A 86 6.12 16.80 9.33
C THR A 86 6.70 18.06 9.97
N TRP A 87 6.25 19.24 9.54
CA TRP A 87 6.64 20.51 10.15
C TRP A 87 6.31 20.56 11.64
N ARG A 88 5.09 20.18 12.01
CA ARG A 88 4.65 20.11 13.42
C ARG A 88 5.52 19.19 14.25
N ILE A 89 5.91 18.03 13.69
CA ILE A 89 6.80 17.10 14.38
C ILE A 89 8.21 17.70 14.55
N LEU A 90 8.73 18.42 13.56
CA LEU A 90 10.03 19.11 13.68
C LEU A 90 9.98 20.25 14.71
N VAL A 91 8.90 21.04 14.73
CA VAL A 91 8.70 22.10 15.74
C VAL A 91 8.67 21.52 17.14
N ASN A 92 7.91 20.43 17.37
CA ASN A 92 7.91 19.76 18.67
C ASN A 92 9.30 19.22 19.03
N TYR A 93 10.05 18.71 18.06
CA TYR A 93 11.43 18.30 18.28
C TYR A 93 12.33 19.48 18.71
N MET A 94 12.17 20.66 18.10
CA MET A 94 12.91 21.87 18.51
C MET A 94 12.54 22.30 19.94
N ILE A 95 11.25 22.21 20.32
CA ILE A 95 10.78 22.49 21.68
C ILE A 95 11.37 21.49 22.66
N ASP A 96 11.39 20.20 22.33
CA ASP A 96 12.01 19.14 23.15
C ASP A 96 13.53 19.32 23.31
N GLU A 97 14.17 20.07 22.43
CA GLU A 97 15.59 20.47 22.49
C GLU A 97 15.75 21.88 23.10
N ASP A 98 14.77 22.35 23.87
CA ASP A 98 14.75 23.62 24.64
C ASP A 98 14.80 24.92 23.82
N VAL A 99 14.40 24.87 22.50
CA VAL A 99 14.26 26.10 21.72
C VAL A 99 13.01 26.86 22.20
N PRO A 100 13.14 28.14 22.60
CA PRO A 100 12.04 28.92 23.16
C PRO A 100 11.05 29.37 22.06
N LEU A 101 10.17 28.47 21.65
CA LEU A 101 9.15 28.71 20.65
C LEU A 101 7.77 29.00 21.28
N PRO A 102 6.96 29.87 20.66
CA PRO A 102 5.60 30.10 21.13
C PRO A 102 4.76 28.81 21.15
N ALA A 103 4.01 28.55 22.22
CA ALA A 103 3.17 27.37 22.37
C ALA A 103 2.13 27.18 21.22
N ASN A 104 1.73 28.29 20.58
CA ASN A 104 0.73 28.27 19.50
C ASN A 104 1.33 28.26 18.08
N ILE A 105 2.66 28.09 17.95
CA ILE A 105 3.35 28.22 16.66
C ILE A 105 2.80 27.27 15.57
N VAL A 106 2.34 26.07 15.97
CA VAL A 106 1.72 25.07 15.09
C VAL A 106 0.29 24.72 15.50
N SER A 107 -0.36 25.57 16.34
CA SER A 107 -1.71 25.33 16.81
C SER A 107 -2.72 26.12 15.97
N ARG A 108 -3.89 25.52 15.67
CA ARG A 108 -5.00 26.16 14.98
C ARG A 108 -4.57 26.85 13.67
N ILE A 109 -3.72 26.16 12.89
CA ILE A 109 -3.38 26.60 11.53
C ILE A 109 -4.48 26.13 10.61
N GLU A 110 -5.00 27.04 9.82
CA GLU A 110 -5.97 26.74 8.78
C GLU A 110 -5.26 26.01 7.63
N LEU A 111 -5.79 24.85 7.29
CA LEU A 111 -5.26 23.98 6.23
C LEU A 111 -6.33 23.87 5.14
N PRO A 112 -5.93 23.63 3.87
CA PRO A 112 -6.89 23.44 2.80
C PRO A 112 -7.80 22.25 3.09
N GLU A 113 -9.07 22.35 2.70
CA GLU A 113 -10.03 21.27 2.86
C GLU A 113 -9.61 20.04 2.05
N ILE A 114 -9.66 18.87 2.68
CA ILE A 114 -9.40 17.61 2.02
C ILE A 114 -10.71 17.11 1.44
N GLU A 115 -10.82 17.12 0.13
CA GLU A 115 -11.91 16.44 -0.55
C GLU A 115 -11.85 14.95 -0.22
N GLU A 116 -12.89 14.44 0.44
CA GLU A 116 -13.01 13.01 0.69
C GLU A 116 -13.19 12.30 -0.65
N ARG A 117 -12.23 11.44 -0.96
CA ARG A 117 -12.32 10.62 -2.13
C ARG A 117 -13.41 9.57 -1.93
N GLU A 118 -14.33 9.49 -2.87
CA GLU A 118 -15.33 8.44 -2.91
C GLU A 118 -14.63 7.06 -2.92
N LYS A 119 -15.02 6.19 -1.98
CA LYS A 119 -14.45 4.85 -1.90
C LYS A 119 -15.00 4.02 -3.05
N VAL A 120 -14.13 3.49 -3.88
CA VAL A 120 -14.52 2.59 -4.98
C VAL A 120 -14.96 1.26 -4.37
N ALA A 121 -16.26 1.02 -4.35
CA ALA A 121 -16.84 -0.28 -3.99
C ALA A 121 -16.85 -1.17 -5.24
N LEU A 122 -15.88 -2.08 -5.35
CA LEU A 122 -15.81 -3.00 -6.48
C LEU A 122 -16.89 -4.09 -6.36
N SER A 123 -17.49 -4.47 -7.50
CA SER A 123 -18.34 -5.67 -7.59
C SER A 123 -17.49 -6.92 -7.87
N PRO A 124 -18.03 -8.14 -7.63
CA PRO A 124 -17.35 -9.39 -8.01
C PRO A 124 -16.97 -9.42 -9.49
N GLU A 125 -17.87 -8.97 -10.37
CA GLU A 125 -17.67 -8.92 -11.82
C GLU A 125 -16.52 -7.95 -12.18
N GLN A 126 -16.44 -6.82 -11.49
CA GLN A 126 -15.35 -5.86 -11.66
C GLN A 126 -14.00 -6.44 -11.22
N VAL A 127 -13.96 -7.18 -10.11
CA VAL A 127 -12.76 -7.88 -9.66
C VAL A 127 -12.33 -8.94 -10.68
N ALA A 128 -13.27 -9.73 -11.21
CA ALA A 128 -12.99 -10.74 -12.23
C ALA A 128 -12.45 -10.10 -13.53
N ARG A 129 -13.08 -9.01 -14.00
CA ARG A 129 -12.56 -8.25 -15.17
C ARG A 129 -11.17 -7.71 -14.93
N LEU A 130 -10.89 -7.19 -13.73
CA LEU A 130 -9.56 -6.69 -13.36
C LEU A 130 -8.51 -7.81 -13.37
N ALA A 131 -8.85 -9.00 -12.87
CA ALA A 131 -7.97 -10.16 -12.91
C ALA A 131 -7.63 -10.56 -14.34
N LEU A 132 -8.63 -10.62 -15.23
CA LEU A 132 -8.45 -10.89 -16.66
C LEU A 132 -7.59 -9.81 -17.35
N ALA A 133 -7.88 -8.55 -17.09
CA ALA A 133 -7.11 -7.44 -17.64
C ALA A 133 -5.64 -7.50 -17.16
N MET A 134 -5.41 -7.83 -15.90
CA MET A 134 -4.06 -8.02 -15.37
C MET A 134 -3.36 -9.22 -16.04
N ARG A 135 -4.07 -10.33 -16.30
CA ARG A 135 -3.56 -11.47 -17.06
C ARG A 135 -3.09 -11.06 -18.45
N GLN A 136 -3.82 -10.18 -19.13
CA GLN A 136 -3.44 -9.68 -20.46
C GLN A 136 -2.23 -8.75 -20.41
N VAL A 137 -2.14 -7.87 -19.41
CA VAL A 137 -1.04 -6.91 -19.24
C VAL A 137 0.24 -7.60 -18.78
N GLU A 138 0.15 -8.45 -17.76
CA GLU A 138 1.26 -9.23 -17.21
C GLU A 138 0.71 -10.48 -16.50
N PRO A 139 0.70 -11.64 -17.17
CA PRO A 139 0.07 -12.87 -16.67
C PRO A 139 0.56 -13.28 -15.27
N ARG A 140 1.82 -12.99 -14.94
CA ARG A 140 2.40 -13.29 -13.63
C ARG A 140 1.78 -12.49 -12.48
N TYR A 141 1.04 -11.41 -12.76
CA TYR A 141 0.52 -10.52 -11.73
C TYR A 141 -0.98 -10.68 -11.50
N GLU A 142 -1.67 -11.49 -12.31
CA GLU A 142 -3.09 -11.82 -12.10
C GLU A 142 -3.35 -12.33 -10.70
N ILE A 143 -2.52 -13.26 -10.21
CA ILE A 143 -2.68 -13.85 -8.87
C ILE A 143 -2.69 -12.81 -7.75
N LEU A 144 -2.05 -11.66 -7.92
CA LEU A 144 -2.06 -10.58 -6.94
C LEU A 144 -3.46 -9.99 -6.77
N VAL A 145 -4.27 -9.95 -7.82
CA VAL A 145 -5.68 -9.52 -7.75
C VAL A 145 -6.45 -10.48 -6.85
N TRP A 146 -6.30 -11.79 -7.09
CA TRP A 146 -6.99 -12.82 -6.30
C TRP A 146 -6.52 -12.86 -4.85
N ILE A 147 -5.21 -12.76 -4.60
CA ILE A 147 -4.65 -12.68 -3.24
C ILE A 147 -5.25 -11.49 -2.47
N ALA A 148 -5.34 -10.32 -3.09
CA ALA A 148 -5.89 -9.14 -2.42
C ALA A 148 -7.41 -9.22 -2.25
N ALA A 149 -8.14 -9.75 -3.23
CA ALA A 149 -9.59 -9.85 -3.20
C ALA A 149 -10.11 -10.97 -2.29
N CYS A 150 -9.37 -12.08 -2.15
CA CYS A 150 -9.82 -13.27 -1.42
C CYS A 150 -9.11 -13.49 -0.08
N ALA A 151 -8.01 -12.77 0.20
CA ALA A 151 -7.29 -12.86 1.47
C ALA A 151 -7.03 -11.48 2.11
N GLY A 152 -7.42 -10.39 1.47
CA GLY A 152 -7.28 -9.03 2.01
C GLY A 152 -5.84 -8.63 2.33
N LEU A 153 -4.85 -9.18 1.60
CA LEU A 153 -3.45 -8.84 1.80
C LEU A 153 -3.15 -7.42 1.33
N ARG A 154 -2.30 -6.73 2.11
CA ARG A 154 -1.74 -5.46 1.64
C ARG A 154 -0.72 -5.72 0.54
N GLU A 155 -0.51 -4.73 -0.34
CA GLU A 155 0.41 -4.84 -1.48
C GLU A 155 1.80 -5.42 -1.09
N GLY A 156 2.40 -4.90 -0.02
CA GLY A 156 3.70 -5.38 0.44
C GLY A 156 3.68 -6.80 1.01
N GLU A 157 2.58 -7.23 1.62
CA GLU A 157 2.36 -8.59 2.12
C GLU A 157 2.18 -9.55 0.94
N ALA A 158 1.37 -9.18 -0.07
CA ALA A 158 1.19 -9.95 -1.29
C ALA A 158 2.51 -10.14 -2.07
N PHE A 159 3.35 -9.10 -2.12
CA PHE A 159 4.69 -9.20 -2.74
C PHE A 159 5.67 -10.04 -1.94
N GLY A 160 5.44 -10.21 -0.64
CA GLY A 160 6.28 -11.01 0.26
C GLY A 160 5.80 -12.45 0.44
N LEU A 161 4.64 -12.81 -0.11
CA LEU A 161 4.07 -14.14 0.07
C LEU A 161 4.95 -15.20 -0.61
N LYS A 162 5.24 -16.27 0.12
CA LYS A 162 6.07 -17.39 -0.33
C LYS A 162 5.24 -18.64 -0.53
N GLU A 163 5.76 -19.56 -1.33
CA GLU A 163 5.18 -20.89 -1.47
C GLU A 163 5.10 -21.61 -0.11
N THR A 164 6.13 -21.48 0.70
CA THR A 164 6.18 -22.04 2.07
C THR A 164 5.20 -21.40 3.04
N SER A 165 4.60 -20.27 2.67
CA SER A 165 3.55 -19.60 3.46
C SER A 165 2.16 -20.19 3.20
N VAL A 166 2.00 -21.10 2.24
CA VAL A 166 0.73 -21.73 1.90
C VAL A 166 0.64 -23.10 2.53
N VAL A 167 -0.39 -23.33 3.32
CA VAL A 167 -0.70 -24.66 3.87
C VAL A 167 -1.80 -25.25 3.01
N TRP A 168 -1.38 -26.00 2.01
CA TRP A 168 -2.23 -26.47 0.89
C TRP A 168 -3.41 -27.35 1.34
N ASP A 169 -3.17 -28.23 2.32
CA ASP A 169 -4.18 -29.20 2.79
C ASP A 169 -5.19 -28.60 3.79
N HIS A 170 -4.98 -27.35 4.22
CA HIS A 170 -5.79 -26.71 5.27
C HIS A 170 -6.35 -25.35 4.87
N ASP A 171 -6.15 -24.92 3.64
CA ASP A 171 -6.60 -23.63 3.13
C ASP A 171 -6.15 -22.44 4.01
N LEU A 172 -4.85 -22.43 4.41
CA LEU A 172 -4.29 -21.41 5.28
C LEU A 172 -3.13 -20.67 4.62
N LEU A 173 -3.00 -19.40 4.93
CA LEU A 173 -1.84 -18.58 4.59
C LEU A 173 -1.13 -18.09 5.85
N TYR A 174 0.19 -18.25 5.92
CA TYR A 174 1.03 -17.62 6.93
C TYR A 174 1.56 -16.28 6.43
N ILE A 175 1.19 -15.19 7.10
CA ILE A 175 1.64 -13.85 6.76
C ILE A 175 2.77 -13.48 7.72
N GLU A 176 4.01 -13.57 7.25
CA GLU A 176 5.21 -13.42 8.10
C GLU A 176 6.09 -12.24 7.69
N GLU A 177 6.04 -11.85 6.44
CA GLU A 177 6.87 -10.77 5.91
C GLU A 177 6.13 -9.88 4.93
N GLN A 178 6.69 -8.73 4.68
CA GLN A 178 6.27 -7.83 3.60
C GLN A 178 7.49 -7.40 2.78
N ARG A 179 7.23 -6.96 1.56
CA ARG A 179 8.26 -6.35 0.74
C ARG A 179 8.00 -4.87 0.51
N GLN A 180 9.06 -4.10 0.69
CA GLN A 180 9.04 -2.66 0.44
C GLN A 180 10.24 -2.32 -0.46
N ARG A 181 9.99 -1.64 -1.58
CA ARG A 181 11.02 -1.32 -2.57
C ARG A 181 11.83 -2.55 -3.04
N GLY A 182 11.16 -3.71 -3.14
CA GLY A 182 11.78 -4.99 -3.50
C GLY A 182 12.61 -5.66 -2.40
N LYS A 183 12.75 -5.03 -1.22
CA LYS A 183 13.49 -5.57 -0.07
C LYS A 183 12.55 -6.16 0.97
N LYS A 184 13.01 -7.20 1.66
CA LYS A 184 12.32 -7.76 2.82
C LYS A 184 12.19 -6.71 3.93
N ALA A 185 11.00 -6.56 4.48
CA ALA A 185 10.71 -5.67 5.59
C ALA A 185 9.85 -6.38 6.64
N LYS A 186 10.04 -6.01 7.90
CA LYS A 186 9.19 -6.51 8.99
C LYS A 186 7.76 -5.99 8.83
N LEU A 187 6.79 -6.78 9.25
CA LEU A 187 5.41 -6.35 9.32
C LEU A 187 5.23 -5.20 10.32
N LYS A 188 4.31 -4.29 10.04
CA LYS A 188 4.15 -3.03 10.81
C LYS A 188 3.71 -3.26 12.25
N THR A 189 2.88 -4.25 12.50
CA THR A 189 2.25 -4.52 13.80
C THR A 189 2.26 -6.00 14.10
N LYS A 190 2.11 -6.38 15.37
CA LYS A 190 1.93 -7.78 15.77
C LYS A 190 0.70 -8.42 15.11
N ALA A 191 -0.38 -7.67 14.94
CA ALA A 191 -1.59 -8.12 14.26
C ALA A 191 -1.40 -8.38 12.74
N SER A 192 -0.28 -7.94 12.15
CA SER A 192 0.04 -8.25 10.76
C SER A 192 0.62 -9.65 10.58
N TYR A 193 1.23 -10.23 11.64
CA TYR A 193 1.60 -11.64 11.65
C TYR A 193 0.34 -12.46 11.89
N ALA A 194 -0.06 -13.26 10.94
CA ALA A 194 -1.30 -14.00 11.03
C ALA A 194 -1.22 -15.33 10.31
N THR A 195 -1.89 -16.32 10.88
CA THR A 195 -2.38 -17.49 10.16
C THR A 195 -3.78 -17.15 9.68
N LEU A 196 -3.97 -17.05 8.38
CA LEU A 196 -5.20 -16.58 7.76
C LEU A 196 -5.88 -17.74 7.04
N PRO A 197 -7.08 -18.17 7.46
CA PRO A 197 -7.90 -19.08 6.67
C PRO A 197 -8.36 -18.36 5.40
N VAL A 198 -8.31 -19.06 4.28
CA VAL A 198 -8.72 -18.54 2.98
C VAL A 198 -9.69 -19.49 2.29
N ASP A 199 -10.40 -18.98 1.31
CA ASP A 199 -11.27 -19.79 0.48
C ASP A 199 -10.45 -20.73 -0.40
N HIS A 200 -10.91 -21.96 -0.57
CA HIS A 200 -10.27 -22.98 -1.39
C HIS A 200 -10.04 -22.51 -2.84
N PHE A 201 -10.95 -21.69 -3.36
CA PHE A 201 -10.77 -21.01 -4.66
C PHE A 201 -9.41 -20.33 -4.78
N LEU A 202 -8.94 -19.61 -3.72
CA LEU A 202 -7.65 -18.96 -3.77
C LEU A 202 -6.50 -19.97 -3.81
N ILE A 203 -6.62 -21.09 -3.10
CA ILE A 203 -5.60 -22.17 -3.09
C ILE A 203 -5.45 -22.77 -4.50
N GLU A 204 -6.56 -23.02 -5.17
CA GLU A 204 -6.55 -23.47 -6.58
C GLU A 204 -5.84 -22.46 -7.49
N ARG A 205 -6.19 -21.16 -7.39
CA ARG A 205 -5.54 -20.10 -8.19
C ARG A 205 -4.04 -20.01 -7.90
N LEU A 206 -3.62 -20.16 -6.64
CA LEU A 206 -2.19 -20.20 -6.27
C LEU A 206 -1.47 -21.41 -6.86
N SER A 207 -2.11 -22.58 -6.83
CA SER A 207 -1.56 -23.81 -7.43
C SER A 207 -1.40 -23.67 -8.95
N GLU A 208 -2.43 -23.19 -9.64
CA GLU A 208 -2.36 -22.91 -11.08
C GLU A 208 -1.27 -21.90 -11.43
N HIS A 209 -1.18 -20.82 -10.65
CA HIS A 209 -0.15 -19.80 -10.85
C HIS A 209 1.25 -20.39 -10.73
N LEU A 210 1.52 -21.19 -9.68
CA LEU A 210 2.84 -21.79 -9.48
C LEU A 210 3.16 -22.84 -10.55
N SER A 211 2.18 -23.58 -11.06
CA SER A 211 2.39 -24.51 -12.16
C SER A 211 2.90 -23.82 -13.43
N GLN A 212 2.47 -22.56 -13.67
CA GLN A 212 2.79 -21.80 -14.88
C GLN A 212 4.00 -20.89 -14.70
N PHE A 213 4.18 -20.31 -13.52
CA PHE A 213 5.07 -19.14 -13.32
C PHE A 213 6.11 -19.31 -12.22
N ARG A 214 6.37 -20.51 -11.73
CA ARG A 214 7.44 -20.76 -10.75
C ARG A 214 8.79 -20.29 -11.32
N GLY A 215 9.46 -19.42 -10.59
CA GLY A 215 10.78 -18.90 -10.97
C GLY A 215 10.79 -17.91 -12.16
N PRO A 216 11.96 -17.61 -12.72
CA PRO A 216 12.09 -16.68 -13.84
C PRO A 216 11.47 -17.24 -15.13
N ALA A 217 10.99 -16.32 -15.99
CA ALA A 217 10.44 -16.71 -17.29
C ALA A 217 11.53 -17.38 -18.15
N PRO A 218 11.19 -18.46 -18.89
CA PRO A 218 12.11 -19.06 -19.84
C PRO A 218 12.67 -18.04 -20.83
N VAL A 219 13.97 -18.10 -21.05
CA VAL A 219 14.66 -17.26 -22.06
C VAL A 219 15.50 -18.14 -22.98
N SER A 220 15.66 -17.75 -24.23
CA SER A 220 16.53 -18.47 -25.14
C SER A 220 17.97 -18.45 -24.64
N LYS A 221 18.75 -19.49 -24.99
CA LYS A 221 20.18 -19.58 -24.63
C LYS A 221 20.97 -18.34 -25.06
N ALA A 222 20.68 -17.80 -26.26
CA ALA A 222 21.31 -16.60 -26.77
C ALA A 222 20.96 -15.35 -25.93
N ALA A 223 19.69 -15.19 -25.54
CA ALA A 223 19.26 -14.09 -24.69
C ALA A 223 19.88 -14.19 -23.27
N LEU A 224 20.00 -15.39 -22.73
CA LEU A 224 20.66 -15.62 -21.44
C LEU A 224 22.14 -15.28 -21.50
N GLN A 225 22.84 -15.68 -22.57
CA GLN A 225 24.25 -15.36 -22.78
C GLN A 225 24.47 -13.84 -22.90
N LYS A 226 23.61 -13.15 -23.67
CA LYS A 226 23.64 -11.68 -23.79
C LYS A 226 23.39 -10.98 -22.45
N ARG A 227 22.48 -11.52 -21.61
CA ARG A 227 22.24 -11.01 -20.25
C ARG A 227 23.47 -11.20 -19.36
N LYS A 228 24.10 -12.39 -19.37
CA LYS A 228 25.34 -12.69 -18.61
C LYS A 228 26.49 -11.76 -19.03
N GLN A 229 26.67 -11.52 -20.31
CA GLN A 229 27.68 -10.58 -20.84
C GLN A 229 27.47 -9.13 -20.34
N ARG A 230 26.22 -8.75 -20.03
CA ARG A 230 25.85 -7.45 -19.42
C ARG A 230 25.89 -7.47 -17.88
N GLY A 231 26.52 -8.47 -17.27
CA GLY A 231 26.64 -8.58 -15.81
C GLY A 231 25.36 -9.02 -15.08
N TYR A 232 24.39 -9.61 -15.80
CA TYR A 232 23.20 -10.14 -15.13
C TYR A 232 23.56 -11.36 -14.27
N VAL A 233 23.30 -11.23 -12.99
CA VAL A 233 23.33 -12.33 -12.03
C VAL A 233 21.87 -12.66 -11.66
N PRO A 234 21.44 -13.93 -11.82
CA PRO A 234 20.12 -14.35 -11.35
C PRO A 234 19.98 -14.04 -9.86
N PRO A 235 18.83 -13.50 -9.41
CA PRO A 235 18.60 -13.33 -8.00
C PRO A 235 18.51 -14.72 -7.33
N PRO A 236 18.80 -14.81 -6.01
CA PRO A 236 18.54 -16.02 -5.26
C PRO A 236 17.05 -16.37 -5.31
N ASP A 237 16.74 -17.65 -5.41
CA ASP A 237 15.34 -18.10 -5.29
C ASP A 237 14.94 -17.99 -3.81
N GLU A 238 14.03 -17.05 -3.54
CA GLU A 238 13.48 -16.82 -2.20
C GLU A 238 12.14 -17.53 -1.99
N GLY A 239 11.70 -18.33 -2.96
CA GLY A 239 10.41 -19.05 -2.92
C GLY A 239 9.20 -18.11 -2.98
N LEU A 240 9.35 -16.91 -3.53
CA LEU A 240 8.24 -15.95 -3.69
C LEU A 240 7.23 -16.47 -4.70
N ILE A 241 5.94 -16.39 -4.36
CA ILE A 241 4.83 -16.74 -5.28
C ILE A 241 4.90 -15.87 -6.53
N VAL A 242 5.09 -14.54 -6.36
CA VAL A 242 5.13 -13.62 -7.49
C VAL A 242 6.50 -12.97 -7.62
N THR A 243 7.07 -13.10 -8.81
CA THR A 243 8.32 -12.47 -9.19
C THR A 243 8.19 -11.76 -10.54
N THR A 244 9.13 -10.88 -10.85
CA THR A 244 9.27 -10.35 -12.21
C THR A 244 9.64 -11.48 -13.20
N ARG A 245 9.54 -11.22 -14.50
CA ARG A 245 9.99 -12.18 -15.55
C ARG A 245 11.46 -12.58 -15.43
N THR A 246 12.24 -11.81 -14.67
CA THR A 246 13.66 -12.12 -14.40
C THR A 246 13.89 -12.81 -13.06
N GLY A 247 12.83 -13.20 -12.34
CA GLY A 247 12.89 -13.85 -11.03
C GLY A 247 13.18 -12.89 -9.87
N ARG A 248 13.20 -11.59 -10.09
CA ARG A 248 13.43 -10.60 -9.02
C ARG A 248 12.15 -10.30 -8.25
N PRO A 249 12.25 -9.95 -6.97
CA PRO A 249 11.12 -9.44 -6.20
C PRO A 249 10.48 -8.22 -6.87
N LEU A 250 9.17 -8.07 -6.72
CA LEU A 250 8.44 -6.93 -7.26
C LEU A 250 8.81 -5.64 -6.54
N SER A 251 8.88 -4.56 -7.30
CA SER A 251 8.89 -3.20 -6.77
C SER A 251 7.53 -2.53 -7.04
N ARG A 252 7.12 -1.67 -6.13
CA ARG A 252 5.84 -0.96 -6.24
C ARG A 252 5.73 -0.14 -7.53
N SER A 253 6.79 0.55 -7.92
CA SER A 253 6.78 1.37 -9.15
C SER A 253 6.52 0.52 -10.39
N HIS A 254 7.23 -0.61 -10.52
CA HIS A 254 7.04 -1.51 -11.65
C HIS A 254 5.65 -2.15 -11.69
N PHE A 255 5.11 -2.50 -10.53
CA PHE A 255 3.76 -3.04 -10.42
C PHE A 255 2.70 -2.00 -10.74
N ASN A 256 2.84 -0.76 -10.23
CA ASN A 256 1.86 0.30 -10.44
C ASN A 256 1.68 0.67 -11.91
N ASP A 257 2.72 0.57 -12.74
CA ASP A 257 2.59 0.81 -14.19
C ASP A 257 1.69 -0.26 -14.83
N LYS A 258 1.86 -1.53 -14.43
CA LYS A 258 1.01 -2.64 -14.88
C LYS A 258 -0.41 -2.56 -14.31
N TRP A 259 -0.52 -2.14 -13.06
CA TRP A 259 -1.80 -1.95 -12.38
C TRP A 259 -2.66 -0.91 -13.10
N ARG A 260 -2.10 0.27 -13.40
CA ARG A 260 -2.82 1.33 -14.13
C ARG A 260 -3.33 0.85 -15.49
N ALA A 261 -2.49 0.17 -16.26
CA ALA A 261 -2.88 -0.38 -17.54
C ALA A 261 -4.00 -1.45 -17.40
N ALA A 262 -3.96 -2.27 -16.35
CA ALA A 262 -5.00 -3.26 -16.09
C ALA A 262 -6.32 -2.62 -15.64
N VAL A 263 -6.28 -1.58 -14.81
CA VAL A 263 -7.46 -0.81 -14.38
C VAL A 263 -8.15 -0.16 -15.59
N GLU A 264 -7.37 0.47 -16.47
CA GLU A 264 -7.86 1.05 -17.72
C GLU A 264 -8.49 -0.01 -18.63
N LEU A 265 -7.80 -1.12 -18.88
CA LEU A 265 -8.28 -2.22 -19.71
C LEU A 265 -9.54 -2.88 -19.15
N ALA A 266 -9.68 -2.94 -17.80
CA ALA A 266 -10.87 -3.47 -17.15
C ALA A 266 -12.07 -2.50 -17.17
N GLY A 267 -11.89 -1.27 -17.67
CA GLY A 267 -12.92 -0.24 -17.65
C GLY A 267 -13.34 0.19 -16.23
N LEU A 268 -12.37 0.18 -15.29
CA LEU A 268 -12.62 0.61 -13.92
C LEU A 268 -12.31 2.11 -13.75
N PRO A 269 -12.88 2.78 -12.73
CA PRO A 269 -12.62 4.18 -12.47
C PRO A 269 -11.12 4.47 -12.36
N GLU A 270 -10.68 5.58 -12.96
CA GLU A 270 -9.32 6.06 -12.79
C GLU A 270 -8.99 6.22 -11.30
N GLY A 271 -7.83 5.74 -10.92
CA GLY A 271 -7.40 5.78 -9.53
C GLY A 271 -7.91 4.64 -8.67
N THR A 272 -8.55 3.59 -9.22
CA THR A 272 -8.74 2.32 -8.53
C THR A 272 -7.38 1.81 -8.05
N ARG A 273 -7.28 1.52 -6.74
CA ARG A 273 -6.01 1.13 -6.08
C ARG A 273 -6.00 -0.34 -5.74
N PHE A 274 -4.83 -0.93 -5.64
CA PHE A 274 -4.67 -2.29 -5.11
C PHE A 274 -5.35 -2.45 -3.73
N HIS A 275 -5.32 -1.42 -2.90
CA HIS A 275 -5.94 -1.43 -1.58
C HIS A 275 -7.48 -1.52 -1.61
N ASP A 276 -8.11 -1.13 -2.71
CA ASP A 276 -9.56 -1.24 -2.87
C ASP A 276 -10.03 -2.70 -2.95
N LEU A 277 -9.15 -3.62 -3.39
CA LEU A 277 -9.40 -5.07 -3.30
C LEU A 277 -9.46 -5.57 -1.84
N LYS A 278 -8.66 -4.99 -0.94
CA LYS A 278 -8.77 -5.29 0.49
C LYS A 278 -10.10 -4.76 1.06
N HIS A 279 -10.55 -3.59 0.61
CA HIS A 279 -11.88 -3.09 0.97
C HIS A 279 -12.98 -4.01 0.45
N PHE A 280 -12.86 -4.50 -0.80
CA PHE A 280 -13.75 -5.52 -1.36
C PHE A 280 -13.79 -6.76 -0.47
N TYR A 281 -12.64 -7.34 -0.10
CA TYR A 281 -12.54 -8.50 0.80
C TYR A 281 -13.31 -8.27 2.10
N THR A 282 -13.02 -7.19 2.79
CA THR A 282 -13.64 -6.87 4.08
C THR A 282 -15.15 -6.66 3.96
N SER A 283 -15.58 -5.93 2.92
CA SER A 283 -17.00 -5.67 2.65
C SER A 283 -17.76 -6.95 2.30
N ARG A 284 -17.13 -7.87 1.56
CA ARG A 284 -17.76 -9.16 1.21
C ARG A 284 -17.92 -10.06 2.42
N LEU A 285 -16.91 -10.17 3.30
CA LEU A 285 -17.02 -10.91 4.55
C LEU A 285 -18.13 -10.34 5.45
N GLY A 286 -18.25 -9.01 5.54
CA GLY A 286 -19.29 -8.35 6.31
C GLY A 286 -20.69 -8.54 5.72
N ALA A 287 -20.83 -8.54 4.40
CA ALA A 287 -22.10 -8.71 3.70
C ALA A 287 -22.60 -10.17 3.66
N ASP A 288 -21.70 -11.16 3.84
CA ASP A 288 -22.06 -12.59 3.83
C ASP A 288 -22.95 -12.97 5.01
N GLY A 289 -22.92 -12.22 6.11
CA GLY A 289 -23.74 -12.47 7.30
C GLY A 289 -23.33 -13.72 8.11
N LYS A 290 -22.35 -14.51 7.62
CA LYS A 290 -21.85 -15.71 8.31
C LYS A 290 -20.92 -15.39 9.46
N TYR A 291 -20.27 -14.25 9.43
CA TYR A 291 -19.24 -13.85 10.37
C TYR A 291 -19.68 -12.69 11.24
N ASP A 292 -19.49 -12.81 12.53
CA ASP A 292 -19.68 -11.68 13.44
C ASP A 292 -18.62 -10.57 13.17
N PRO A 293 -18.89 -9.31 13.56
CA PRO A 293 -17.98 -8.19 13.27
C PRO A 293 -16.56 -8.34 13.80
N LYS A 294 -16.33 -9.07 14.90
CA LYS A 294 -14.99 -9.32 15.45
C LYS A 294 -14.22 -10.32 14.59
N THR A 295 -14.92 -11.35 14.10
CA THR A 295 -14.36 -12.31 13.15
C THR A 295 -13.98 -11.61 11.84
N VAL A 296 -14.85 -10.74 11.30
CA VAL A 296 -14.54 -9.92 10.11
C VAL A 296 -13.30 -9.05 10.36
N GLN A 297 -13.21 -8.39 11.53
CA GLN A 297 -12.04 -7.61 11.92
C GLN A 297 -10.77 -8.46 11.96
N ALA A 298 -10.81 -9.62 12.58
CA ALA A 298 -9.68 -10.53 12.69
C ALA A 298 -9.23 -11.05 11.33
N LEU A 299 -10.14 -11.50 10.46
CA LEU A 299 -9.88 -11.94 9.10
C LEU A 299 -9.30 -10.81 8.24
N SER A 300 -9.83 -9.59 8.38
CA SER A 300 -9.33 -8.40 7.67
C SER A 300 -8.02 -7.86 8.23
N ARG A 301 -7.60 -8.33 9.41
CA ARG A 301 -6.40 -7.89 10.12
C ARG A 301 -6.32 -6.36 10.24
N HIS A 302 -7.46 -5.72 10.56
CA HIS A 302 -7.54 -4.29 10.81
C HIS A 302 -7.05 -4.00 12.23
N ALA A 303 -5.97 -3.20 12.35
CA ALA A 303 -5.44 -2.77 13.64
C ALA A 303 -6.32 -1.70 14.31
N GLU A 304 -7.09 -0.97 13.53
CA GLU A 304 -7.97 0.12 13.94
C GLU A 304 -9.41 -0.22 13.52
N PHE A 305 -10.13 -0.87 14.40
CA PHE A 305 -11.54 -0.54 14.56
C PHE A 305 -11.57 0.54 15.63
N SER A 306 -12.16 1.69 15.30
CA SER A 306 -12.16 2.89 16.13
C SER A 306 -12.40 2.58 17.62
N GLU A 307 -11.85 3.43 18.49
CA GLU A 307 -11.94 3.44 19.97
C GLU A 307 -13.30 3.03 20.58
N THR A 308 -14.36 2.93 19.79
CA THR A 308 -15.70 2.49 20.21
C THR A 308 -15.78 0.99 20.54
N TRP A 309 -14.85 0.16 20.02
CA TRP A 309 -14.84 -1.29 20.24
C TRP A 309 -13.89 -1.74 21.34
N ASP A 310 -12.90 -0.92 21.71
CA ASP A 310 -12.00 -1.17 22.84
C ASP A 310 -12.74 -1.21 24.20
N THR A 311 -13.99 -0.71 24.22
CA THR A 311 -14.84 -0.74 25.41
C THR A 311 -15.43 -2.14 25.69
N TYR A 312 -15.42 -3.04 24.70
CA TYR A 312 -15.76 -4.44 24.87
C TYR A 312 -14.49 -5.29 24.96
N ALA A 313 -13.84 -5.27 26.12
CA ALA A 313 -12.66 -6.05 26.44
C ALA A 313 -12.96 -7.57 26.36
N HIS A 314 -12.95 -8.11 25.15
CA HIS A 314 -12.92 -9.53 24.90
C HIS A 314 -11.59 -9.91 24.24
N PRO A 315 -11.02 -11.08 24.57
CA PRO A 315 -9.78 -11.54 23.96
C PRO A 315 -9.91 -11.57 22.42
N PRO A 316 -8.80 -11.42 21.67
CA PRO A 316 -8.83 -11.48 20.21
C PRO A 316 -9.47 -12.80 19.77
N VAL A 317 -10.41 -12.71 18.83
CA VAL A 317 -11.05 -13.90 18.26
C VAL A 317 -10.00 -14.71 17.50
N ALA A 318 -9.80 -15.95 17.91
CA ALA A 318 -8.97 -16.89 17.20
C ALA A 318 -9.67 -17.25 15.89
N VAL A 319 -9.01 -17.00 14.75
CA VAL A 319 -9.52 -17.37 13.42
C VAL A 319 -9.12 -18.81 13.03
N GLN A 320 -8.41 -19.53 13.89
CA GLN A 320 -8.11 -20.95 13.71
C GLN A 320 -9.41 -21.75 13.72
N GLY A 321 -9.60 -22.57 12.70
CA GLY A 321 -10.83 -23.37 12.52
C GLY A 321 -11.99 -22.64 11.83
N VAL A 322 -11.86 -21.35 11.53
CA VAL A 322 -12.84 -20.65 10.67
C VAL A 322 -12.61 -21.10 9.23
N LYS A 323 -13.65 -21.65 8.62
CA LYS A 323 -13.65 -21.98 7.20
C LYS A 323 -14.13 -20.77 6.39
N VAL A 324 -13.34 -20.34 5.42
CA VAL A 324 -13.70 -19.26 4.50
C VAL A 324 -14.12 -19.88 3.17
N ASP A 325 -15.40 -19.74 2.80
CA ASP A 325 -15.99 -20.25 1.56
C ASP A 325 -16.75 -19.17 0.77
N THR A 326 -16.66 -17.92 1.22
CA THR A 326 -17.37 -16.75 0.64
C THR A 326 -17.02 -16.51 -0.83
N PHE A 327 -15.79 -16.76 -1.22
CA PHE A 327 -15.27 -16.38 -2.52
C PHE A 327 -15.51 -17.49 -3.59
N SER A 328 -15.55 -18.74 -3.19
CA SER A 328 -15.93 -19.87 -4.09
C SER A 328 -17.32 -19.65 -4.66
N GLY A 329 -18.27 -19.12 -3.86
CA GLY A 329 -19.61 -18.79 -4.35
C GLY A 329 -19.66 -17.58 -5.30
N LEU A 330 -18.64 -16.73 -5.33
CA LEU A 330 -18.57 -15.53 -6.18
C LEU A 330 -17.83 -15.79 -7.49
N PHE A 331 -16.72 -16.52 -7.43
CA PHE A 331 -15.77 -16.70 -8.52
C PHE A 331 -15.63 -18.16 -8.98
N GLY A 332 -16.14 -19.12 -8.20
CA GLY A 332 -16.21 -20.53 -8.58
C GLY A 332 -17.23 -20.78 -9.67
N ALA A 333 -17.31 -22.03 -10.16
CA ALA A 333 -18.25 -22.42 -11.18
C ALA A 333 -19.70 -22.07 -10.81
N GLY A 334 -20.36 -21.23 -11.63
CA GLY A 334 -21.74 -20.74 -11.40
C GLY A 334 -21.88 -19.48 -10.56
N GLY A 335 -20.78 -18.90 -10.06
CA GLY A 335 -20.82 -17.62 -9.33
C GLY A 335 -20.98 -16.41 -10.27
N PRO A 336 -21.46 -15.25 -9.77
CA PRO A 336 -21.68 -14.05 -10.59
C PRO A 336 -20.41 -13.52 -11.28
N GLY A 337 -19.23 -13.82 -10.78
CA GLY A 337 -17.95 -13.49 -11.41
C GLY A 337 -17.37 -14.55 -12.34
N ALA A 338 -17.93 -15.77 -12.37
CA ALA A 338 -17.37 -16.91 -13.10
C ALA A 338 -17.37 -16.69 -14.62
N ALA A 339 -18.48 -16.22 -15.18
CA ALA A 339 -18.62 -15.99 -16.63
C ALA A 339 -17.60 -14.97 -17.17
N GLN A 340 -17.18 -14.02 -16.35
CA GLN A 340 -16.20 -13.00 -16.73
C GLN A 340 -14.76 -13.45 -16.45
N ALA A 341 -14.56 -14.43 -15.59
CA ALA A 341 -13.25 -15.00 -15.34
C ALA A 341 -12.79 -15.94 -16.49
N GLU A 342 -13.72 -16.47 -17.28
CA GLU A 342 -13.45 -17.38 -18.40
C GLU A 342 -13.39 -16.67 -19.76
N HIS A 343 -14.09 -15.53 -19.90
CA HIS A 343 -14.22 -14.80 -21.18
C HIS A 343 -13.64 -13.38 -21.03
N GLY A 344 -12.80 -12.97 -21.96
CA GLY A 344 -12.25 -11.61 -22.01
C GLY A 344 -13.33 -10.53 -22.21
N PRO A 345 -12.98 -9.24 -22.01
CA PRO A 345 -13.95 -8.17 -22.17
C PRO A 345 -14.57 -8.19 -23.56
N GLN A 346 -15.89 -8.29 -23.61
CA GLN A 346 -16.63 -8.07 -24.85
C GLN A 346 -16.39 -6.63 -25.28
N GLN A 347 -15.91 -6.43 -26.50
CA GLN A 347 -15.86 -5.10 -27.10
C GLN A 347 -17.28 -4.52 -27.11
N PRO A 348 -17.46 -3.23 -26.79
CA PRO A 348 -18.75 -2.60 -26.98
C PRO A 348 -19.14 -2.74 -28.46
N ALA A 349 -20.34 -3.26 -28.70
CA ALA A 349 -20.90 -3.36 -30.05
C ALA A 349 -20.91 -1.95 -30.65
N GLU A 350 -20.16 -1.76 -31.72
CA GLU A 350 -20.27 -0.56 -32.56
C GLU A 350 -21.71 -0.49 -33.07
N GLY A 351 -22.47 0.43 -32.51
CA GLY A 351 -23.78 0.82 -33.05
C GLY A 351 -23.56 1.44 -34.41
N ILE A 352 -23.80 0.64 -35.44
CA ILE A 352 -23.96 1.13 -36.82
C ILE A 352 -25.32 1.82 -36.87
N ASP A 353 -25.32 3.12 -36.62
CA ASP A 353 -26.45 3.97 -36.95
C ASP A 353 -26.29 4.43 -38.40
N ARG A 354 -26.82 3.63 -39.32
CA ARG A 354 -27.16 4.02 -40.70
C ARG A 354 -28.66 4.25 -40.77
N ALA A 355 -29.07 5.47 -40.65
CA ALA A 355 -30.34 5.97 -41.16
C ALA A 355 -30.02 7.27 -41.91
N ALA A 356 -30.00 7.25 -43.17
CA ALA A 356 -30.99 7.48 -44.19
C ALA A 356 -31.74 8.84 -44.04
N ALA A 357 -31.53 9.63 -45.01
CA ALA A 357 -32.19 10.71 -45.71
C ALA A 357 -31.44 12.02 -45.66
#